data_d818ca5de6297119847a775bc0ddb6c9
#
_entry.id   d818ca5de6297119847a775bc0ddb6c9
#
_cell.length_a   1.000
_cell.length_b   1.000
_cell.length_c   1.000
_cell.angle_alpha   90.00
_cell.angle_beta   90.00
_cell.angle_gamma   90.00
#
_symmetry.space_group_name_H-M   'P 1'
#
loop_
_entity.id
_entity.type
_entity.pdbx_description
1 polymer ?
#
loop_
_entity_poly.entity_id
_entity_poly.type
_entity_poly.pdbx_seq_one_letter_code
_entity_poly.pdbx_strand_id
1 'polypeptide(L)'
;SKLIDQSIVYGDNKPYLVALLVLSDDNINLTNDQIQKEIENINRNLSKIENIKKFFVINEKFSIENGMLTPTLKLKRYKIVNMYKKKFENLY
;
A
#
# COMPACT_ATOMS: atom_id res chain seq x y z
N SER A 1 -10.95 1.75 2.58
CA SER A 1 -11.03 0.76 3.65
C SER A 1 -10.84 1.40 5.02
N LYS A 2 -11.58 0.95 6.01
CA LYS A 2 -11.43 1.44 7.40
C LYS A 2 -10.19 0.89 8.08
N LEU A 3 -9.66 -0.23 7.59
CA LEU A 3 -8.49 -0.90 8.16
C LEU A 3 -7.18 -0.30 7.63
N ILE A 4 -7.20 0.22 6.41
CA ILE A 4 -6.02 0.74 5.73
C ILE A 4 -6.12 2.26 5.68
N ASP A 5 -5.18 2.94 6.34
CA ASP A 5 -5.13 4.38 6.40
C ASP A 5 -4.55 5.00 5.12
N GLN A 6 -3.45 4.42 4.64
CA GLN A 6 -2.75 4.89 3.46
C GLN A 6 -2.25 3.70 2.65
N SER A 7 -2.17 3.85 1.33
CA SER A 7 -1.68 2.78 0.47
C SER A 7 -1.02 3.34 -0.79
N ILE A 8 -0.05 2.60 -1.31
CA ILE A 8 0.60 2.87 -2.59
C ILE A 8 0.61 1.59 -3.39
N VAL A 9 0.10 1.65 -4.61
CA VAL A 9 0.11 0.52 -5.54
C VAL A 9 1.29 0.68 -6.50
N TYR A 10 2.00 -0.42 -6.75
CA TYR A 10 3.17 -0.45 -7.63
C TYR A 10 3.05 -1.61 -8.60
N GLY A 11 3.47 -1.43 -9.84
CA GLY A 11 3.37 -2.51 -10.81
C GLY A 11 3.66 -2.11 -12.25
N ASP A 12 4.24 -0.94 -12.47
CA ASP A 12 4.61 -0.50 -13.82
C ASP A 12 5.57 -1.50 -14.47
N ASN A 13 5.20 -2.01 -15.65
CA ASN A 13 5.99 -3.00 -16.39
C ASN A 13 6.18 -4.33 -15.66
N LYS A 14 5.31 -4.64 -14.70
CA LYS A 14 5.35 -5.88 -13.94
C LYS A 14 4.15 -6.78 -14.28
N PRO A 15 4.26 -8.09 -14.04
CA PRO A 15 3.18 -9.03 -14.40
C PRO A 15 1.93 -8.89 -13.53
N TYR A 16 2.03 -8.23 -12.37
CA TYR A 16 0.90 -8.00 -11.48
C TYR A 16 1.18 -6.81 -10.56
N LEU A 17 0.14 -6.33 -9.89
CA LEU A 17 0.26 -5.21 -8.95
C LEU A 17 0.56 -5.70 -7.54
N VAL A 18 1.36 -4.92 -6.83
CA VAL A 18 1.64 -5.12 -5.41
C VAL A 18 1.35 -3.81 -4.68
N ALA A 19 1.22 -3.87 -3.35
CA ALA A 19 0.85 -2.70 -2.57
C ALA A 19 1.68 -2.54 -1.31
N LEU A 20 1.95 -1.29 -0.96
CA LEU A 20 2.45 -0.90 0.34
C LEU A 20 1.25 -0.41 1.15
N LEU A 21 1.08 -0.89 2.37
CA LEU A 21 -0.05 -0.55 3.21
C LEU A 21 0.40 0.07 4.52
N VAL A 22 -0.30 1.15 4.93
CA VAL A 22 -0.18 1.72 6.27
C VAL A 22 -1.52 1.51 6.95
N LEU A 23 -1.55 0.72 8.02
CA LEU A 23 -2.77 0.41 8.73
C LEU A 23 -3.20 1.60 9.60
N SER A 24 -4.51 1.71 9.85
CA SER A 24 -5.01 2.71 10.77
C SER A 24 -4.54 2.39 12.19
N ASP A 25 -4.47 3.40 13.07
CA ASP A 25 -3.95 3.24 14.43
C ASP A 25 -4.68 2.16 15.22
N ASP A 26 -5.99 2.05 15.02
CA ASP A 26 -6.81 1.08 15.74
C ASP A 26 -6.62 -0.35 15.26
N ASN A 27 -5.89 -0.55 14.16
CA ASN A 27 -5.78 -1.84 13.51
C ASN A 27 -4.33 -2.29 13.33
N ILE A 28 -3.41 -1.72 14.12
CA ILE A 28 -1.98 -2.01 14.01
C ILE A 28 -1.65 -3.49 14.29
N ASN A 29 -2.52 -4.20 15.00
CA ASN A 29 -2.33 -5.60 15.39
C ASN A 29 -3.09 -6.59 14.50
N LEU A 30 -3.54 -6.16 13.32
CA LEU A 30 -4.22 -7.05 12.39
C LEU A 30 -3.31 -8.19 11.94
N THR A 31 -3.89 -9.38 11.81
CA THR A 31 -3.18 -10.52 11.24
C THR A 31 -3.07 -10.38 9.74
N ASN A 32 -2.11 -11.11 9.14
CA ASN A 32 -1.97 -11.14 7.68
C ASN A 32 -3.25 -11.64 7.00
N ASP A 33 -3.95 -12.60 7.61
CA ASP A 33 -5.20 -13.11 7.06
C ASP A 33 -6.28 -12.04 6.98
N GLN A 34 -6.39 -11.20 8.01
CA GLN A 34 -7.35 -10.11 8.02
C GLN A 34 -7.04 -9.07 6.95
N ILE A 35 -5.76 -8.74 6.79
CA ILE A 35 -5.32 -7.82 5.75
C ILE A 35 -5.57 -8.41 4.37
N GLN A 36 -5.30 -9.70 4.19
CA GLN A 36 -5.53 -10.39 2.92
C GLN A 36 -7.01 -10.35 2.53
N LYS A 37 -7.92 -10.55 3.48
CA LYS A 37 -9.35 -10.43 3.22
C LYS A 37 -9.75 -9.04 2.75
N GLU A 38 -9.15 -8.01 3.33
CA GLU A 38 -9.41 -6.63 2.93
C GLU A 38 -8.92 -6.38 1.50
N ILE A 39 -7.75 -6.91 1.14
CA ILE A 39 -7.23 -6.82 -0.22
C ILE A 39 -8.17 -7.54 -1.20
N GLU A 40 -8.69 -8.70 -0.83
CA GLU A 40 -9.65 -9.43 -1.65
C GLU A 40 -10.93 -8.61 -1.89
N ASN A 41 -11.42 -7.92 -0.87
CA ASN A 41 -12.57 -7.03 -1.01
C ASN A 41 -12.30 -5.89 -1.99
N ILE A 42 -11.11 -5.30 -1.92
CA ILE A 42 -10.69 -4.27 -2.86
C ILE A 42 -10.63 -4.83 -4.28
N ASN A 43 -10.06 -6.03 -4.44
CA ASN A 43 -9.90 -6.67 -5.73
C ASN A 43 -11.24 -7.01 -6.41
N ARG A 44 -12.29 -7.22 -5.65
CA ARG A 44 -13.63 -7.48 -6.23
C ARG A 44 -14.12 -6.31 -7.07
N ASN A 45 -13.67 -5.11 -6.76
CA ASN A 45 -14.06 -3.88 -7.44
C ASN A 45 -13.08 -3.47 -8.54
N LEU A 46 -12.03 -4.27 -8.76
CA LEU A 46 -11.01 -4.01 -9.76
C LEU A 46 -11.07 -5.07 -10.87
N SER A 47 -10.54 -4.72 -12.05
CA SER A 47 -10.39 -5.70 -13.12
C SER A 47 -9.33 -6.72 -12.74
N LYS A 48 -9.31 -7.88 -13.43
CA LYS A 48 -8.29 -8.90 -13.18
C LYS A 48 -6.88 -8.39 -13.38
N ILE A 49 -6.69 -7.45 -14.31
CA ILE A 49 -5.38 -6.86 -14.59
C ILE A 49 -4.94 -5.96 -13.44
N GLU A 50 -5.90 -5.30 -12.78
CA GLU A 50 -5.62 -4.36 -11.71
C GLU A 50 -5.58 -4.98 -10.33
N ASN A 51 -5.81 -6.31 -10.22
CA ASN A 51 -5.82 -6.98 -8.93
C ASN A 51 -4.46 -6.92 -8.25
N ILE A 52 -4.48 -6.59 -6.95
CA ILE A 52 -3.29 -6.60 -6.11
C ILE A 52 -3.02 -8.05 -5.69
N LYS A 53 -1.85 -8.57 -6.04
CA LYS A 53 -1.49 -9.96 -5.77
C LYS A 53 -0.72 -10.14 -4.48
N LYS A 54 0.12 -9.16 -4.13
CA LYS A 54 0.95 -9.21 -2.92
C LYS A 54 0.99 -7.84 -2.28
N PHE A 55 1.33 -7.79 -1.01
CA PHE A 55 1.42 -6.53 -0.27
C PHE A 55 2.47 -6.64 0.81
N PHE A 56 2.92 -5.48 1.32
CA PHE A 56 3.67 -5.42 2.57
C PHE A 56 3.14 -4.25 3.40
N VAL A 57 3.31 -4.35 4.71
CA VAL A 57 2.81 -3.38 5.68
C VAL A 57 3.99 -2.67 6.33
N ILE A 58 3.89 -1.34 6.44
CA ILE A 58 4.87 -0.55 7.18
C ILE A 58 4.18 0.10 8.37
N ASN A 59 4.97 0.38 9.42
CA ASN A 59 4.43 0.97 10.66
C ASN A 59 4.49 2.49 10.67
N GLU A 60 5.24 3.11 9.75
CA GLU A 60 5.41 4.54 9.70
C GLU A 60 4.36 5.19 8.81
N LYS A 61 3.60 6.12 9.36
CA LYS A 61 2.62 6.86 8.57
C LYS A 61 3.31 7.93 7.73
N PHE A 62 2.76 8.17 6.55
CA PHE A 62 3.21 9.27 5.71
C PHE A 62 2.64 10.58 6.25
N SER A 63 3.47 11.60 6.31
CA SER A 63 3.10 12.92 6.82
C SER A 63 3.81 14.03 6.04
N ILE A 64 3.37 15.26 6.25
CA ILE A 64 4.07 16.42 5.70
C ILE A 64 5.46 16.51 6.34
N GLU A 65 5.55 16.21 7.62
CA GLU A 65 6.81 16.30 8.39
C GLU A 65 7.88 15.36 7.88
N ASN A 66 7.52 14.11 7.52
CA ASN A 66 8.50 13.17 6.99
C ASN A 66 8.71 13.31 5.48
N GLY A 67 8.04 14.28 4.86
CA GLY A 67 8.22 14.58 3.45
C GLY A 67 7.48 13.68 2.49
N MET A 68 6.62 12.80 2.98
CA MET A 68 5.89 11.85 2.13
C MET A 68 4.52 12.37 1.68
N LEU A 69 4.02 13.44 2.30
CA LEU A 69 2.79 14.12 1.90
C LEU A 69 3.08 15.55 1.46
N THR A 70 2.29 16.03 0.49
CA THR A 70 2.30 17.44 0.12
C THR A 70 1.54 18.26 1.16
N PRO A 71 1.67 19.61 1.17
CA PRO A 71 0.88 20.46 2.07
C PRO A 71 -0.63 20.26 1.93
N THR A 72 -1.10 19.77 0.78
CA THR A 72 -2.52 19.46 0.57
C THR A 72 -2.87 18.01 0.94
N LEU A 73 -1.96 17.33 1.65
CA LEU A 73 -2.11 15.94 2.14
C LEU A 73 -2.22 14.90 1.05
N LYS A 74 -1.66 15.17 -0.13
CA LYS A 74 -1.55 14.19 -1.20
C LYS A 74 -0.25 13.40 -1.07
N LEU A 75 -0.32 12.10 -1.33
CA LEU A 75 0.86 11.24 -1.27
C LEU A 75 1.87 11.61 -2.35
N LYS A 76 3.14 11.76 -1.94
CA LYS A 76 4.25 11.93 -2.87
C LYS A 76 4.67 10.56 -3.38
N ARG A 77 3.86 9.98 -4.25
CA ARG A 77 4.02 8.60 -4.71
C ARG A 77 5.43 8.28 -5.20
N TYR A 78 5.99 9.14 -6.01
CA TYR A 78 7.33 8.94 -6.57
C TYR A 78 8.39 8.78 -5.48
N LYS A 79 8.34 9.65 -4.46
CA LYS A 79 9.28 9.62 -3.36
C LYS A 79 9.11 8.36 -2.51
N ILE A 80 7.87 7.97 -2.25
CA ILE A 80 7.56 6.78 -1.46
C ILE A 80 8.03 5.53 -2.20
N VAL A 81 7.71 5.40 -3.48
CA VAL A 81 8.13 4.27 -4.30
C VAL A 81 9.65 4.16 -4.33
N ASN A 82 10.33 5.28 -4.48
CA ASN A 82 11.78 5.29 -4.52
C ASN A 82 12.40 4.83 -3.19
N MET A 83 11.83 5.26 -2.06
CA MET A 83 12.30 4.86 -0.74
C MET A 83 12.12 3.37 -0.48
N TYR A 84 11.00 2.79 -0.91
CA TYR A 84 10.67 1.39 -0.66
C TYR A 84 10.87 0.48 -1.87
N LYS A 85 11.62 0.94 -2.85
CA LYS A 85 11.79 0.22 -4.12
C LYS A 85 12.21 -1.23 -3.93
N LYS A 86 13.18 -1.50 -3.06
CA LYS A 86 13.65 -2.86 -2.80
C LYS A 86 12.54 -3.75 -2.25
N LYS A 87 11.71 -3.22 -1.36
CA LYS A 87 10.60 -3.97 -0.79
C LYS A 87 9.54 -4.30 -1.84
N PHE A 88 9.24 -3.35 -2.72
CA PHE A 88 8.32 -3.60 -3.83
C PHE A 88 8.88 -4.67 -4.76
N GLU A 89 10.15 -4.56 -5.14
CA GLU A 89 10.77 -5.52 -6.06
C GLU A 89 10.85 -6.93 -5.46
N ASN A 90 11.02 -7.05 -4.14
CA ASN A 90 11.09 -8.35 -3.48
C ASN A 90 9.76 -9.11 -3.49
N LEU A 91 8.66 -8.46 -3.85
CA LEU A 91 7.36 -9.11 -3.96
C LEU A 91 7.16 -9.83 -5.30
N TYR A 92 8.07 -9.67 -6.24
CA TYR A 92 8.00 -10.32 -7.56
C TYR A 92 8.83 -11.59 -7.68
#